data_500b795e2dcbe6189ed3654cefb4a4cd
#
_entry.id   500b795e2dcbe6189ed3654cefb4a4cd
#
_cell.length_a   1.000
_cell.length_b   1.000
_cell.length_c   1.000
_cell.angle_alpha   90.00
_cell.angle_beta   90.00
_cell.angle_gamma   90.00
#
_symmetry.space_group_name_H-M   'P 1'
#
loop_
_entity.id
_entity.type
_entity.pdbx_description
1 polymer ?
#
loop_
_entity_poly.entity_id
_entity_poly.type
_entity_poly.pdbx_seq_one_letter_code
_entity_poly.pdbx_strand_id
1 'polypeptide(L)'
;MKVVFFAQMMPDPCGAFFHDVAIAKELQRRGHTVSFVTTNRGRGAIRGVYRNLPWVFYTNAENELNGAGVWSAPHFPMINIVRRLNERFQKPLVTTMHFGEDVNNITAYQRAGQWTDILWIISNHIRNHIVNTVPISPTFRIVEAIRPAMIENDIKFQEKGTVPTGDCITLINANILKGLALFLEMANRFPQRKFLGVRPYYNRIAVPENIPNIEWIDVQDDVRVILQRTRILLVPSFYESWGRVAFEAMYNGIPVLYSNPMAKDNPNNTRPSGTTEGMKEWIGDSQYALDYFKIDDWVDTVNQLDDVNVYAEASRRAYEQTYAMNVFTDINDIERKFQEYSIQFAVSTEKPKMGGPNAPYTPQMRFVPPSRGSVMPFRGGRFSLKR
;
A
#
# COMPACT_ATOMS: atom_id res chain seq x y z
N MET A 1 5.29 -17.92 -19.54
CA MET A 1 5.73 -18.51 -18.23
C MET A 1 4.55 -18.67 -17.30
N LYS A 2 4.71 -19.42 -16.20
CA LYS A 2 3.71 -19.50 -15.13
C LYS A 2 4.21 -18.79 -13.87
N VAL A 3 3.40 -17.87 -13.33
CA VAL A 3 3.71 -17.08 -12.12
C VAL A 3 2.66 -17.38 -11.05
N VAL A 4 3.12 -17.61 -9.83
CA VAL A 4 2.26 -17.75 -8.66
C VAL A 4 2.43 -16.54 -7.74
N PHE A 5 1.32 -15.90 -7.41
CA PHE A 5 1.23 -14.84 -6.42
C PHE A 5 0.66 -15.39 -5.12
N PHE A 6 1.25 -15.04 -3.99
CA PHE A 6 0.71 -15.39 -2.69
C PHE A 6 -0.13 -14.25 -2.13
N ALA A 7 -1.28 -14.59 -1.57
CA ALA A 7 -2.14 -13.65 -0.85
C ALA A 7 -2.59 -14.26 0.48
N GLN A 8 -2.92 -13.43 1.47
CA GLN A 8 -3.48 -13.94 2.72
C GLN A 8 -4.84 -14.58 2.47
N MET A 9 -5.69 -13.87 1.77
CA MET A 9 -7.02 -14.32 1.33
C MET A 9 -7.35 -13.70 -0.03
N MET A 10 -8.48 -14.07 -0.61
CA MET A 10 -8.90 -13.53 -1.89
C MET A 10 -10.38 -13.14 -1.85
N PRO A 11 -10.75 -11.85 -1.98
CA PRO A 11 -9.86 -10.69 -2.04
C PRO A 11 -9.25 -10.30 -0.68
N ASP A 12 -8.17 -9.53 -0.71
CA ASP A 12 -7.52 -8.93 0.46
C ASP A 12 -7.24 -7.43 0.18
N PRO A 13 -8.26 -6.55 0.17
CA PRO A 13 -8.16 -5.18 -0.35
C PRO A 13 -7.20 -4.31 0.45
N CYS A 14 -5.95 -4.31 0.06
CA CYS A 14 -4.90 -3.42 0.54
C CYS A 14 -3.95 -3.03 -0.60
N GLY A 15 -3.11 -2.02 -0.39
CA GLY A 15 -2.20 -1.52 -1.43
C GLY A 15 -1.27 -2.61 -2.01
N ALA A 16 -0.76 -3.50 -1.15
CA ALA A 16 0.09 -4.63 -1.55
C ALA A 16 -0.66 -5.62 -2.44
N PHE A 17 -1.88 -5.97 -2.06
CA PHE A 17 -2.72 -6.88 -2.85
C PHE A 17 -3.07 -6.31 -4.22
N PHE A 18 -3.46 -5.03 -4.29
CA PHE A 18 -3.76 -4.39 -5.58
C PHE A 18 -2.53 -4.22 -6.47
N HIS A 19 -1.32 -4.11 -5.91
CA HIS A 19 -0.09 -4.17 -6.67
C HIS A 19 0.06 -5.53 -7.35
N ASP A 20 -0.05 -6.62 -6.61
CA ASP A 20 0.06 -7.98 -7.14
C ASP A 20 -1.06 -8.30 -8.14
N VAL A 21 -2.29 -7.87 -7.88
CA VAL A 21 -3.43 -8.02 -8.81
C VAL A 21 -3.18 -7.28 -10.13
N ALA A 22 -2.59 -6.08 -10.09
CA ALA A 22 -2.28 -5.33 -11.29
C ALA A 22 -1.22 -6.05 -12.14
N ILE A 23 -0.15 -6.53 -11.52
CA ILE A 23 0.87 -7.34 -12.22
C ILE A 23 0.24 -8.62 -12.80
N ALA A 24 -0.53 -9.34 -12.01
CA ALA A 24 -1.15 -10.60 -12.41
C ALA A 24 -2.09 -10.43 -13.60
N LYS A 25 -2.97 -9.42 -13.58
CA LYS A 25 -3.89 -9.12 -14.69
C LYS A 25 -3.13 -8.80 -15.98
N GLU A 26 -2.09 -7.98 -15.87
CA GLU A 26 -1.33 -7.56 -17.04
C GLU A 26 -0.48 -8.71 -17.60
N LEU A 27 0.13 -9.53 -16.77
CA LEU A 27 0.82 -10.74 -17.21
C LEU A 27 -0.15 -11.73 -17.87
N GLN A 28 -1.35 -11.90 -17.32
CA GLN A 28 -2.39 -12.74 -17.93
C GLN A 28 -2.81 -12.22 -19.31
N ARG A 29 -3.00 -10.89 -19.46
CA ARG A 29 -3.31 -10.24 -20.73
C ARG A 29 -2.21 -10.46 -21.79
N ARG A 30 -0.95 -10.59 -21.35
CA ARG A 30 0.22 -10.86 -22.19
C ARG A 30 0.44 -12.35 -22.49
N GLY A 31 -0.49 -13.22 -22.10
CA GLY A 31 -0.47 -14.64 -22.38
C GLY A 31 0.32 -15.49 -21.39
N HIS A 32 0.69 -14.95 -20.23
CA HIS A 32 1.26 -15.75 -19.15
C HIS A 32 0.17 -16.46 -18.35
N THR A 33 0.52 -17.62 -17.80
CA THR A 33 -0.35 -18.33 -16.84
C THR A 33 -0.12 -17.76 -15.45
N VAL A 34 -1.19 -17.29 -14.82
CA VAL A 34 -1.12 -16.66 -13.50
C VAL A 34 -2.13 -17.32 -12.57
N SER A 35 -1.74 -17.53 -11.32
CA SER A 35 -2.64 -17.96 -10.26
C SER A 35 -2.27 -17.36 -8.91
N PHE A 36 -3.26 -17.20 -8.04
CA PHE A 36 -3.02 -16.85 -6.64
C PHE A 36 -3.07 -18.09 -5.76
N VAL A 37 -2.20 -18.12 -4.76
CA VAL A 37 -2.20 -19.12 -3.69
C VAL A 37 -2.49 -18.42 -2.37
N THR A 38 -3.62 -18.75 -1.75
CA THR A 38 -4.02 -18.13 -0.48
C THR A 38 -3.53 -18.94 0.71
N THR A 39 -3.16 -18.26 1.78
CA THR A 39 -2.67 -18.88 3.03
C THR A 39 -3.73 -18.95 4.11
N ASN A 40 -4.85 -18.24 3.94
CA ASN A 40 -6.02 -18.31 4.79
C ASN A 40 -7.26 -18.68 3.93
N ARG A 41 -8.12 -19.53 4.46
CA ARG A 41 -9.35 -19.94 3.78
C ARG A 41 -10.44 -18.86 3.72
N GLY A 42 -10.28 -17.78 4.47
CA GLY A 42 -11.32 -16.75 4.55
C GLY A 42 -12.68 -17.33 4.96
N ARG A 43 -13.63 -17.33 4.04
CA ARG A 43 -15.00 -17.89 4.25
C ARG A 43 -15.10 -19.40 4.03
N GLY A 44 -13.98 -20.13 4.05
CA GLY A 44 -13.97 -21.59 3.92
C GLY A 44 -13.76 -22.11 2.50
N ALA A 45 -13.80 -21.28 1.49
CA ALA A 45 -13.53 -21.69 0.11
C ALA A 45 -12.07 -22.13 -0.07
N ILE A 46 -11.87 -23.16 -0.89
CA ILE A 46 -10.54 -23.72 -1.20
C ILE A 46 -10.04 -23.32 -2.59
N ARG A 47 -10.89 -22.77 -3.43
CA ARG A 47 -10.57 -22.21 -4.76
C ARG A 47 -11.67 -21.28 -5.24
N GLY A 48 -11.33 -20.43 -6.20
CA GLY A 48 -12.27 -19.50 -6.82
C GLY A 48 -11.60 -18.66 -7.90
N VAL A 49 -12.32 -17.62 -8.32
CA VAL A 49 -11.86 -16.63 -9.28
C VAL A 49 -12.18 -15.23 -8.73
N TYR A 50 -11.23 -14.31 -8.81
CA TYR A 50 -11.41 -12.90 -8.49
C TYR A 50 -10.89 -12.05 -9.65
N ARG A 51 -11.73 -11.20 -10.24
CA ARG A 51 -11.37 -10.36 -11.41
C ARG A 51 -10.67 -11.14 -12.53
N ASN A 52 -11.20 -12.32 -12.85
CA ASN A 52 -10.65 -13.31 -13.82
C ASN A 52 -9.30 -13.94 -13.41
N LEU A 53 -8.82 -13.72 -12.20
CA LEU A 53 -7.61 -14.35 -11.67
C LEU A 53 -7.99 -15.59 -10.84
N PRO A 54 -7.55 -16.80 -11.22
CA PRO A 54 -7.82 -18.00 -10.45
C PRO A 54 -7.02 -18.00 -9.15
N TRP A 55 -7.61 -18.52 -8.10
CA TRP A 55 -6.93 -18.70 -6.83
C TRP A 55 -7.26 -20.05 -6.20
N VAL A 56 -6.33 -20.54 -5.39
CA VAL A 56 -6.46 -21.82 -4.68
C VAL A 56 -5.84 -21.70 -3.29
N PHE A 57 -6.40 -22.40 -2.31
CA PHE A 57 -5.83 -22.46 -0.96
C PHE A 57 -4.58 -23.35 -0.96
N TYR A 58 -3.54 -22.95 -0.23
CA TYR A 58 -2.18 -23.50 -0.35
C TYR A 58 -2.09 -25.03 -0.20
N THR A 59 -2.95 -25.66 0.64
CA THR A 59 -2.95 -27.12 0.80
C THR A 59 -3.45 -27.88 -0.42
N ASN A 60 -4.09 -27.19 -1.36
CA ASN A 60 -4.66 -27.74 -2.59
C ASN A 60 -3.93 -27.22 -3.85
N ALA A 61 -2.80 -26.52 -3.68
CA ALA A 61 -2.10 -25.77 -4.74
C ALA A 61 -0.91 -26.51 -5.33
N GLU A 62 -0.78 -27.83 -5.14
CA GLU A 62 0.38 -28.63 -5.57
C GLU A 62 0.76 -28.40 -7.04
N ASN A 63 -0.23 -28.45 -7.94
CA ASN A 63 -0.01 -28.28 -9.37
C ASN A 63 0.39 -26.85 -9.74
N GLU A 64 -0.22 -25.86 -9.07
CA GLU A 64 0.10 -24.44 -9.27
C GLU A 64 1.54 -24.16 -8.82
N LEU A 65 1.89 -24.62 -7.64
CA LEU A 65 3.21 -24.41 -7.03
C LEU A 65 4.32 -25.10 -7.80
N ASN A 66 4.12 -26.36 -8.14
CA ASN A 66 5.14 -27.15 -8.87
C ASN A 66 5.37 -26.63 -10.29
N GLY A 67 4.30 -26.26 -11.00
CA GLY A 67 4.40 -25.78 -12.37
C GLY A 67 4.86 -24.33 -12.53
N ALA A 68 5.02 -23.57 -11.45
CA ALA A 68 5.43 -22.16 -11.53
C ALA A 68 6.92 -22.02 -11.84
N GLY A 69 7.25 -21.03 -12.67
CA GLY A 69 8.64 -20.60 -12.92
C GLY A 69 9.13 -19.61 -11.87
N VAL A 70 8.25 -18.76 -11.34
CA VAL A 70 8.55 -17.76 -10.31
C VAL A 70 7.39 -17.65 -9.34
N TRP A 71 7.71 -17.42 -8.07
CA TRP A 71 6.77 -17.06 -7.03
C TRP A 71 6.94 -15.60 -6.63
N SER A 72 5.84 -14.92 -6.38
CA SER A 72 5.79 -13.57 -5.83
C SER A 72 4.98 -13.56 -4.53
N ALA A 73 5.55 -13.04 -3.46
CA ALA A 73 4.92 -12.97 -2.16
C ALA A 73 5.15 -11.60 -1.51
N PRO A 74 4.10 -10.86 -1.12
CA PRO A 74 4.28 -9.75 -0.19
C PRO A 74 4.76 -10.31 1.15
N HIS A 75 5.59 -9.54 1.84
CA HIS A 75 6.29 -10.04 3.02
C HIS A 75 5.39 -10.53 4.15
N PHE A 76 4.25 -9.93 4.39
CA PHE A 76 3.45 -10.17 5.60
C PHE A 76 2.00 -10.49 5.28
N PRO A 77 1.31 -11.32 6.05
CA PRO A 77 1.66 -12.20 7.18
C PRO A 77 1.96 -13.66 6.78
N MET A 78 2.05 -13.97 5.51
CA MET A 78 2.08 -15.34 4.98
C MET A 78 3.46 -15.97 4.92
N ILE A 79 4.48 -15.22 5.28
CA ILE A 79 5.89 -15.56 5.07
C ILE A 79 6.31 -16.94 5.56
N ASN A 80 5.81 -17.37 6.72
CA ASN A 80 6.19 -18.67 7.28
C ASN A 80 5.62 -19.84 6.45
N ILE A 81 4.44 -19.68 5.88
CA ILE A 81 3.83 -20.69 5.00
C ILE A 81 4.59 -20.74 3.68
N VAL A 82 4.83 -19.59 3.07
CA VAL A 82 5.59 -19.50 1.81
C VAL A 82 6.98 -20.09 1.96
N ARG A 83 7.67 -19.82 3.07
CA ARG A 83 8.97 -20.39 3.36
C ARG A 83 8.92 -21.94 3.37
N ARG A 84 8.02 -22.53 4.17
CA ARG A 84 7.87 -23.99 4.24
C ARG A 84 7.55 -24.63 2.90
N LEU A 85 6.70 -23.97 2.10
CA LEU A 85 6.42 -24.41 0.75
C LEU A 85 7.67 -24.32 -0.13
N ASN A 86 8.44 -23.23 -0.02
CA ASN A 86 9.64 -23.05 -0.84
C ASN A 86 10.81 -23.96 -0.44
N GLU A 87 10.86 -24.42 0.81
CA GLU A 87 11.77 -25.51 1.22
C GLU A 87 11.52 -26.79 0.41
N ARG A 88 10.26 -27.07 0.07
CA ARG A 88 9.86 -28.24 -0.72
C ARG A 88 9.99 -28.00 -2.23
N PHE A 89 9.48 -26.88 -2.74
CA PHE A 89 9.34 -26.65 -4.17
C PHE A 89 10.53 -25.97 -4.83
N GLN A 90 11.43 -25.35 -4.06
CA GLN A 90 12.69 -24.74 -4.52
C GLN A 90 12.53 -23.76 -5.68
N LYS A 91 11.48 -22.89 -5.64
CA LYS A 91 11.19 -21.94 -6.72
C LYS A 91 11.91 -20.60 -6.49
N PRO A 92 12.28 -19.89 -7.58
CA PRO A 92 12.66 -18.48 -7.47
C PRO A 92 11.57 -17.70 -6.77
N LEU A 93 11.94 -16.97 -5.71
CA LEU A 93 10.99 -16.23 -4.88
C LEU A 93 11.33 -14.76 -4.84
N VAL A 94 10.38 -13.96 -5.32
CA VAL A 94 10.37 -12.50 -5.18
C VAL A 94 9.54 -12.14 -3.95
N THR A 95 10.12 -11.34 -3.07
CA THR A 95 9.41 -10.77 -1.92
C THR A 95 9.31 -9.26 -2.11
N THR A 96 8.11 -8.70 -2.04
CA THR A 96 7.89 -7.26 -2.19
C THR A 96 7.66 -6.60 -0.85
N MET A 97 8.51 -5.63 -0.52
CA MET A 97 8.46 -4.86 0.71
C MET A 97 7.61 -3.60 0.54
N HIS A 98 6.44 -3.61 1.15
CA HIS A 98 5.50 -2.49 1.14
C HIS A 98 5.62 -1.58 2.37
N PHE A 99 6.29 -2.04 3.44
CA PHE A 99 6.49 -1.30 4.70
C PHE A 99 7.96 -1.45 5.09
N GLY A 100 8.68 -0.39 5.32
CA GLY A 100 10.10 -0.59 5.37
C GLY A 100 10.92 0.20 6.37
N GLU A 101 10.33 1.14 7.05
CA GLU A 101 11.11 2.00 7.94
C GLU A 101 11.06 1.58 9.40
N ASP A 102 10.21 0.61 9.74
CA ASP A 102 10.08 0.07 11.09
C ASP A 102 11.12 -1.02 11.36
N VAL A 103 11.87 -0.91 12.45
CA VAL A 103 12.90 -1.87 12.89
C VAL A 103 12.38 -3.32 12.92
N ASN A 104 11.13 -3.53 13.30
CA ASN A 104 10.53 -4.86 13.30
C ASN A 104 10.34 -5.41 11.89
N ASN A 105 9.93 -4.57 10.95
CA ASN A 105 9.84 -4.93 9.54
C ASN A 105 11.23 -5.21 8.97
N ILE A 106 12.21 -4.36 9.23
CA ILE A 106 13.59 -4.54 8.81
C ILE A 106 14.13 -5.89 9.30
N THR A 107 13.95 -6.22 10.58
CA THR A 107 14.38 -7.50 11.15
C THR A 107 13.68 -8.69 10.46
N ALA A 108 12.39 -8.55 10.15
CA ALA A 108 11.65 -9.58 9.44
C ALA A 108 12.19 -9.78 8.01
N TYR A 109 12.58 -8.72 7.31
CA TYR A 109 13.19 -8.81 5.99
C TYR A 109 14.61 -9.37 6.03
N GLN A 110 15.41 -9.03 7.02
CA GLN A 110 16.71 -9.67 7.23
C GLN A 110 16.59 -11.18 7.38
N ARG A 111 15.57 -11.65 8.12
CA ARG A 111 15.26 -13.07 8.24
C ARG A 111 14.74 -13.66 6.93
N ALA A 112 13.92 -12.91 6.20
CA ALA A 112 13.42 -13.34 4.90
C ALA A 112 14.54 -13.51 3.87
N GLY A 113 15.59 -12.71 3.93
CA GLY A 113 16.76 -12.82 3.07
C GLY A 113 17.47 -14.17 3.12
N GLN A 114 17.20 -14.98 4.14
CA GLN A 114 17.76 -16.33 4.24
C GLN A 114 17.12 -17.36 3.30
N TRP A 115 15.97 -17.03 2.68
CA TRP A 115 15.18 -17.97 1.89
C TRP A 115 14.43 -17.34 0.70
N THR A 116 14.54 -16.06 0.49
CA THR A 116 14.08 -15.37 -0.73
C THR A 116 15.27 -14.96 -1.58
N ASP A 117 15.12 -15.01 -2.89
CA ASP A 117 16.21 -14.67 -3.82
C ASP A 117 16.24 -13.17 -4.10
N ILE A 118 15.05 -12.56 -4.24
CA ILE A 118 14.88 -11.19 -4.69
C ILE A 118 14.04 -10.41 -3.68
N LEU A 119 14.52 -9.24 -3.31
CA LEU A 119 13.78 -8.26 -2.53
C LEU A 119 13.45 -7.05 -3.42
N TRP A 120 12.18 -6.87 -3.70
CA TRP A 120 11.64 -5.65 -4.27
C TRP A 120 11.19 -4.70 -3.15
N ILE A 121 11.51 -3.42 -3.30
CA ILE A 121 11.19 -2.38 -2.32
C ILE A 121 10.41 -1.28 -3.02
N ILE A 122 9.27 -0.89 -2.46
CA ILE A 122 8.26 -0.11 -3.15
C ILE A 122 8.63 1.37 -3.41
N SER A 123 9.72 1.88 -2.84
CA SER A 123 10.24 3.23 -3.08
C SER A 123 11.76 3.27 -2.96
N ASN A 124 12.41 4.24 -3.63
CA ASN A 124 13.84 4.47 -3.49
C ASN A 124 14.20 4.95 -2.10
N HIS A 125 13.35 5.79 -1.48
CA HIS A 125 13.55 6.25 -0.11
C HIS A 125 13.73 5.07 0.85
N ILE A 126 12.77 4.12 0.85
CA ILE A 126 12.84 2.93 1.71
C ILE A 126 14.05 2.07 1.36
N ARG A 127 14.32 1.85 0.06
CA ARG A 127 15.50 1.09 -0.37
C ARG A 127 16.79 1.69 0.15
N ASN A 128 16.97 2.98 -0.02
CA ASN A 128 18.17 3.69 0.42
C ASN A 128 18.31 3.66 1.95
N HIS A 129 17.20 3.83 2.67
CA HIS A 129 17.19 3.70 4.12
C HIS A 129 17.69 2.31 4.55
N ILE A 130 17.14 1.24 3.96
CA ILE A 130 17.51 -0.13 4.30
C ILE A 130 18.96 -0.42 3.94
N VAL A 131 19.40 -0.06 2.74
CA VAL A 131 20.77 -0.31 2.29
C VAL A 131 21.80 0.40 3.19
N ASN A 132 21.48 1.61 3.68
CA ASN A 132 22.40 2.43 4.45
C ASN A 132 22.36 2.16 5.96
N THR A 133 21.26 1.62 6.50
CA THR A 133 21.07 1.50 7.96
C THR A 133 21.05 0.08 8.46
N VAL A 134 20.83 -0.89 7.58
CA VAL A 134 20.64 -2.29 7.95
C VAL A 134 21.61 -3.16 7.16
N PRO A 135 22.39 -4.06 7.81
CA PRO A 135 23.12 -5.06 7.08
C PRO A 135 22.14 -5.94 6.32
N ILE A 136 22.05 -5.74 5.00
CA ILE A 136 21.25 -6.63 4.15
C ILE A 136 21.89 -7.99 4.23
N SER A 137 21.09 -9.01 4.53
CA SER A 137 21.56 -10.37 4.54
C SER A 137 22.24 -10.68 3.20
N PRO A 138 23.47 -11.24 3.21
CA PRO A 138 24.17 -11.60 1.98
C PRO A 138 23.45 -12.65 1.14
N THR A 139 22.30 -13.13 1.61
CA THR A 139 21.47 -14.11 0.91
C THR A 139 20.50 -13.49 -0.09
N PHE A 140 20.19 -12.19 0.00
CA PHE A 140 19.50 -11.51 -1.10
C PHE A 140 20.45 -11.36 -2.27
N ARG A 141 20.10 -11.97 -3.39
CA ARG A 141 20.89 -11.85 -4.63
C ARG A 141 20.63 -10.55 -5.35
N ILE A 142 19.39 -10.05 -5.24
CA ILE A 142 18.93 -8.82 -5.88
C ILE A 142 18.11 -8.02 -4.86
N VAL A 143 18.44 -6.73 -4.73
CA VAL A 143 17.66 -5.76 -3.93
C VAL A 143 17.46 -4.53 -4.79
N GLU A 144 16.22 -4.27 -5.18
CA GLU A 144 15.90 -3.16 -6.07
C GLU A 144 14.59 -2.46 -5.70
N ALA A 145 14.51 -1.17 -6.03
CA ALA A 145 13.28 -0.42 -5.88
C ALA A 145 12.40 -0.63 -7.11
N ILE A 146 11.10 -0.83 -6.85
CA ILE A 146 10.07 -0.85 -7.88
C ILE A 146 8.93 0.09 -7.47
N ARG A 147 8.25 0.67 -8.44
CA ARG A 147 7.03 1.43 -8.17
C ARG A 147 5.83 0.50 -8.05
N PRO A 148 4.76 0.86 -7.32
CA PRO A 148 3.54 0.07 -7.28
C PRO A 148 2.97 -0.11 -8.69
N ALA A 149 2.77 -1.36 -9.11
CA ALA A 149 2.11 -1.64 -10.37
C ALA A 149 0.65 -1.21 -10.34
N MET A 150 0.22 -0.57 -11.41
CA MET A 150 -1.15 -0.09 -11.62
C MET A 150 -1.57 -0.34 -13.06
N ILE A 151 -2.88 -0.42 -13.28
CA ILE A 151 -3.48 -0.51 -14.60
C ILE A 151 -4.24 0.79 -14.84
N GLU A 152 -3.95 1.46 -15.95
CA GLU A 152 -4.54 2.76 -16.26
C GLU A 152 -6.08 2.69 -16.24
N ASN A 153 -6.65 1.69 -16.90
CA ASN A 153 -8.10 1.51 -16.98
C ASN A 153 -8.78 1.19 -15.62
N ASP A 154 -8.02 0.78 -14.62
CA ASP A 154 -8.56 0.53 -13.28
C ASP A 154 -8.62 1.81 -12.43
N ILE A 155 -7.93 2.89 -12.84
CA ILE A 155 -7.85 4.15 -12.07
C ILE A 155 -8.35 5.38 -12.86
N LYS A 156 -8.21 5.38 -14.19
CA LYS A 156 -8.61 6.51 -15.03
C LYS A 156 -10.13 6.57 -15.15
N PHE A 157 -10.73 7.75 -14.89
CA PHE A 157 -12.15 7.99 -15.09
C PHE A 157 -12.46 9.23 -15.94
N GLN A 158 -11.44 10.03 -16.26
CA GLN A 158 -11.59 11.21 -17.11
C GLN A 158 -10.37 11.47 -17.99
N GLU A 159 -10.53 12.30 -19.02
CA GLU A 159 -9.43 12.61 -19.92
C GLU A 159 -8.43 13.58 -19.29
N LYS A 160 -7.16 13.47 -19.69
CA LYS A 160 -6.09 14.36 -19.25
C LYS A 160 -6.47 15.83 -19.55
N GLY A 161 -6.28 16.68 -18.56
CA GLY A 161 -6.59 18.11 -18.67
C GLY A 161 -8.03 18.48 -18.32
N THR A 162 -8.89 17.49 -18.05
CA THR A 162 -10.24 17.76 -17.53
C THR A 162 -10.17 18.11 -16.06
N VAL A 163 -10.72 19.25 -15.66
CA VAL A 163 -10.82 19.63 -14.25
C VAL A 163 -11.85 18.75 -13.55
N PRO A 164 -11.51 18.10 -12.43
CA PRO A 164 -12.46 17.27 -11.68
C PRO A 164 -13.68 18.04 -11.20
N THR A 165 -14.85 17.41 -11.28
CA THR A 165 -16.16 18.00 -10.89
C THR A 165 -16.69 17.44 -9.57
N GLY A 166 -15.96 16.57 -8.89
CA GLY A 166 -16.30 16.10 -7.55
C GLY A 166 -16.45 17.26 -6.55
N ASP A 167 -17.24 17.07 -5.52
CA ASP A 167 -17.56 18.10 -4.53
C ASP A 167 -17.13 17.73 -3.08
N CYS A 168 -16.62 16.52 -2.88
CA CYS A 168 -16.23 16.03 -1.55
C CYS A 168 -14.75 16.26 -1.24
N ILE A 169 -14.46 16.57 0.02
CA ILE A 169 -13.12 16.43 0.61
C ILE A 169 -13.02 15.00 1.14
N THR A 170 -12.09 14.21 0.62
CA THR A 170 -12.10 12.75 0.79
C THR A 170 -10.91 12.24 1.59
N LEU A 171 -11.15 11.29 2.50
CA LEU A 171 -10.14 10.46 3.15
C LEU A 171 -10.39 8.99 2.82
N ILE A 172 -9.43 8.31 2.21
CA ILE A 172 -9.50 6.88 1.92
C ILE A 172 -8.78 6.10 3.03
N ASN A 173 -9.41 5.01 3.49
CA ASN A 173 -8.89 4.16 4.56
C ASN A 173 -8.82 4.90 5.92
N ALA A 174 -9.96 5.44 6.37
CA ALA A 174 -10.11 6.31 7.52
C ALA A 174 -9.77 5.61 8.85
N ASN A 175 -8.48 5.58 9.22
CA ASN A 175 -7.98 5.05 10.48
C ASN A 175 -6.96 6.03 11.11
N ILE A 176 -6.52 5.73 12.33
CA ILE A 176 -5.61 6.61 13.09
C ILE A 176 -4.33 6.89 12.31
N LEU A 177 -3.71 5.86 11.69
CA LEU A 177 -2.44 6.00 10.98
C LEU A 177 -2.59 6.79 9.67
N LYS A 178 -3.80 6.85 9.13
CA LYS A 178 -4.14 7.60 7.92
C LYS A 178 -4.70 9.00 8.23
N GLY A 179 -4.62 9.42 9.49
CA GLY A 179 -4.95 10.78 9.90
C GLY A 179 -6.45 11.05 10.07
N LEU A 180 -7.23 10.06 10.51
CA LEU A 180 -8.65 10.25 10.81
C LEU A 180 -8.92 11.46 11.69
N ALA A 181 -8.09 11.70 12.72
CA ALA A 181 -8.31 12.83 13.64
C ALA A 181 -8.26 14.19 12.92
N LEU A 182 -7.31 14.38 11.99
CA LEU A 182 -7.23 15.59 11.19
C LEU A 182 -8.44 15.71 10.25
N PHE A 183 -8.86 14.62 9.61
CA PHE A 183 -10.03 14.62 8.74
C PHE A 183 -11.31 15.04 9.48
N LEU A 184 -11.51 14.56 10.72
CA LEU A 184 -12.64 14.93 11.55
C LEU A 184 -12.59 16.40 11.95
N GLU A 185 -11.40 16.91 12.31
CA GLU A 185 -11.23 18.32 12.63
C GLU A 185 -11.49 19.22 11.42
N MET A 186 -11.03 18.81 10.22
CA MET A 186 -11.34 19.52 8.98
C MET A 186 -12.84 19.56 8.70
N ALA A 187 -13.57 18.46 8.93
CA ALA A 187 -15.01 18.43 8.77
C ALA A 187 -15.72 19.40 9.74
N ASN A 188 -15.24 19.50 10.97
CA ASN A 188 -15.75 20.44 11.96
C ASN A 188 -15.49 21.90 11.55
N ARG A 189 -14.34 22.21 10.96
CA ARG A 189 -13.99 23.55 10.48
C ARG A 189 -14.76 23.97 9.24
N PHE A 190 -15.28 23.01 8.47
CA PHE A 190 -16.04 23.24 7.24
C PHE A 190 -17.43 22.59 7.28
N PRO A 191 -18.33 23.02 8.18
CA PRO A 191 -19.65 22.38 8.34
C PRO A 191 -20.54 22.47 7.08
N GLN A 192 -20.25 23.41 6.17
CA GLN A 192 -20.97 23.60 4.91
C GLN A 192 -20.42 22.76 3.73
N ARG A 193 -19.27 22.08 3.90
CA ARG A 193 -18.66 21.26 2.86
C ARG A 193 -18.98 19.80 3.05
N LYS A 194 -19.01 19.08 1.94
CA LYS A 194 -19.19 17.63 1.95
C LYS A 194 -17.86 16.92 2.18
N PHE A 195 -17.87 16.01 3.09
CA PHE A 195 -16.75 15.11 3.37
C PHE A 195 -17.14 13.67 3.03
N LEU A 196 -16.19 12.92 2.46
CA LEU A 196 -16.36 11.52 2.12
C LEU A 196 -15.29 10.69 2.84
N GLY A 197 -15.70 9.91 3.84
CA GLY A 197 -14.83 9.00 4.58
C GLY A 197 -15.00 7.56 4.07
N VAL A 198 -13.92 6.93 3.63
CA VAL A 198 -13.94 5.51 3.25
C VAL A 198 -13.46 4.69 4.42
N ARG A 199 -14.34 3.83 4.97
CA ARG A 199 -14.02 2.95 6.10
C ARG A 199 -12.85 2.02 5.77
N PRO A 200 -11.95 1.74 6.73
CA PRO A 200 -10.83 0.86 6.48
C PRO A 200 -11.29 -0.60 6.36
N TYR A 201 -10.67 -1.34 5.46
CA TYR A 201 -10.84 -2.79 5.39
C TYR A 201 -10.11 -3.51 6.53
N TYR A 202 -8.89 -3.06 6.84
CA TYR A 202 -8.06 -3.55 7.95
C TYR A 202 -7.89 -2.47 9.02
N ASN A 203 -7.50 -2.87 10.24
CA ASN A 203 -7.42 -1.95 11.39
C ASN A 203 -8.73 -1.17 11.60
N ARG A 204 -9.85 -1.89 11.50
CA ARG A 204 -11.17 -1.29 11.65
C ARG A 204 -11.29 -0.65 13.02
N ILE A 205 -11.63 0.63 13.02
CA ILE A 205 -11.97 1.42 14.18
C ILE A 205 -13.40 1.93 14.01
N ALA A 206 -14.06 2.19 15.13
CA ALA A 206 -15.35 2.87 15.09
C ALA A 206 -15.12 4.31 14.60
N VAL A 207 -15.83 4.70 13.56
CA VAL A 207 -15.86 6.10 13.10
C VAL A 207 -17.08 6.81 13.70
N PRO A 208 -16.99 8.13 13.97
CA PRO A 208 -18.14 8.88 14.47
C PRO A 208 -19.17 9.05 13.35
N GLU A 209 -20.29 8.36 13.47
CA GLU A 209 -21.36 8.36 12.46
C GLU A 209 -22.22 9.66 12.48
N ASN A 210 -22.13 10.47 13.55
CA ASN A 210 -23.04 11.58 13.82
C ASN A 210 -22.50 12.95 13.39
N ILE A 211 -21.57 13.01 12.43
CA ILE A 211 -21.08 14.28 11.88
C ILE A 211 -21.88 14.58 10.60
N PRO A 212 -22.74 15.59 10.57
CA PRO A 212 -23.75 15.75 9.52
C PRO A 212 -23.20 15.92 8.11
N ASN A 213 -22.00 16.46 7.97
CA ASN A 213 -21.34 16.72 6.69
C ASN A 213 -20.35 15.64 6.25
N ILE A 214 -20.27 14.51 6.98
CA ILE A 214 -19.46 13.37 6.60
C ILE A 214 -20.36 12.22 6.13
N GLU A 215 -20.20 11.81 4.90
CA GLU A 215 -20.72 10.54 4.40
C GLU A 215 -19.67 9.45 4.58
N TRP A 216 -20.05 8.34 5.22
CA TRP A 216 -19.21 7.18 5.39
C TRP A 216 -19.61 6.06 4.44
N ILE A 217 -18.66 5.62 3.61
CA ILE A 217 -18.85 4.46 2.73
C ILE A 217 -17.85 3.36 3.07
N ASP A 218 -18.19 2.13 2.72
CA ASP A 218 -17.25 1.01 2.82
C ASP A 218 -16.23 1.04 1.70
N VAL A 219 -15.12 0.31 1.87
CA VAL A 219 -14.10 0.16 0.85
C VAL A 219 -14.73 -0.34 -0.46
N GLN A 220 -14.32 0.26 -1.56
CA GLN A 220 -14.80 -0.08 -2.91
C GLN A 220 -13.73 -0.88 -3.65
N ASP A 221 -14.16 -1.85 -4.44
CA ASP A 221 -13.26 -2.57 -5.35
C ASP A 221 -12.75 -1.69 -6.49
N ASP A 222 -13.55 -0.72 -6.90
CA ASP A 222 -13.24 0.26 -7.94
C ASP A 222 -13.02 1.64 -7.30
N VAL A 223 -11.77 2.08 -7.24
CA VAL A 223 -11.42 3.37 -6.64
C VAL A 223 -12.04 4.56 -7.39
N ARG A 224 -12.38 4.40 -8.67
CA ARG A 224 -12.98 5.45 -9.49
C ARG A 224 -14.32 5.91 -8.93
N VAL A 225 -15.10 5.01 -8.31
CA VAL A 225 -16.37 5.34 -7.64
C VAL A 225 -16.18 6.40 -6.54
N ILE A 226 -15.04 6.34 -5.85
CA ILE A 226 -14.66 7.29 -4.80
C ILE A 226 -14.13 8.58 -5.45
N LEU A 227 -13.17 8.43 -6.37
CA LEU A 227 -12.44 9.56 -6.95
C LEU A 227 -13.33 10.47 -7.80
N GLN A 228 -14.33 9.94 -8.49
CA GLN A 228 -15.32 10.74 -9.24
C GLN A 228 -16.09 11.73 -8.35
N ARG A 229 -16.23 11.45 -7.07
CA ARG A 229 -16.88 12.30 -6.08
C ARG A 229 -15.92 13.25 -5.38
N THR A 230 -14.61 13.03 -5.53
CA THR A 230 -13.57 13.73 -4.81
C THR A 230 -13.18 15.02 -5.51
N ARG A 231 -13.28 16.15 -4.80
CA ARG A 231 -12.72 17.44 -5.19
C ARG A 231 -11.28 17.57 -4.70
N ILE A 232 -11.02 17.22 -3.46
CA ILE A 232 -9.70 17.28 -2.81
C ILE A 232 -9.48 15.96 -2.07
N LEU A 233 -8.34 15.32 -2.30
CA LEU A 233 -7.95 14.16 -1.52
C LEU A 233 -7.04 14.58 -0.36
N LEU A 234 -7.42 14.18 0.85
CA LEU A 234 -6.57 14.32 2.03
C LEU A 234 -5.78 13.02 2.25
N VAL A 235 -4.47 13.16 2.42
CA VAL A 235 -3.56 12.07 2.80
C VAL A 235 -2.77 12.49 4.04
N PRO A 236 -3.45 12.73 5.17
CA PRO A 236 -2.81 13.19 6.40
C PRO A 236 -2.16 12.03 7.17
N SER A 237 -1.52 11.15 6.45
CA SER A 237 -0.94 9.92 6.98
C SER A 237 0.31 10.19 7.79
N PHE A 238 0.49 9.45 8.89
CA PHE A 238 1.77 9.42 9.62
C PHE A 238 2.84 8.63 8.89
N TYR A 239 2.41 7.73 8.00
CA TYR A 239 3.31 6.90 7.21
C TYR A 239 2.71 6.58 5.83
N GLU A 240 3.51 6.81 4.80
CA GLU A 240 3.25 6.36 3.43
C GLU A 240 4.54 5.85 2.78
N SER A 241 4.54 4.61 2.38
CA SER A 241 5.67 4.02 1.66
C SER A 241 5.82 4.57 0.24
N TRP A 242 4.68 4.78 -0.43
CA TRP A 242 4.60 5.36 -1.78
C TRP A 242 3.34 6.20 -2.00
N GLY A 243 2.25 5.94 -1.29
CA GLY A 243 1.02 6.73 -1.39
C GLY A 243 0.21 6.46 -2.66
N ARG A 244 -0.09 5.20 -2.95
CA ARG A 244 -0.82 4.79 -4.15
C ARG A 244 -2.09 5.61 -4.41
N VAL A 245 -2.90 5.88 -3.38
CA VAL A 245 -4.16 6.64 -3.51
C VAL A 245 -3.92 8.09 -3.96
N ALA A 246 -2.78 8.68 -3.57
CA ALA A 246 -2.39 10.01 -4.04
C ALA A 246 -2.11 10.00 -5.55
N PHE A 247 -1.42 8.97 -6.05
CA PHE A 247 -1.19 8.83 -7.49
C PHE A 247 -2.51 8.64 -8.25
N GLU A 248 -3.38 7.78 -7.78
CA GLU A 248 -4.69 7.50 -8.38
C GLU A 248 -5.56 8.78 -8.48
N ALA A 249 -5.54 9.62 -7.44
CA ALA A 249 -6.22 10.91 -7.45
C ALA A 249 -5.56 11.90 -8.42
N MET A 250 -4.25 12.11 -8.32
CA MET A 250 -3.50 13.06 -9.14
C MET A 250 -3.52 12.68 -10.62
N TYR A 251 -3.56 11.39 -10.95
CA TYR A 251 -3.69 10.92 -12.33
C TYR A 251 -5.00 11.37 -12.98
N ASN A 252 -6.01 11.65 -12.19
CA ASN A 252 -7.29 12.23 -12.62
C ASN A 252 -7.39 13.73 -12.30
N GLY A 253 -6.29 14.41 -12.04
CA GLY A 253 -6.24 15.84 -11.78
C GLY A 253 -6.84 16.29 -10.45
N ILE A 254 -7.05 15.38 -9.51
CA ILE A 254 -7.55 15.74 -8.18
C ILE A 254 -6.38 16.25 -7.33
N PRO A 255 -6.46 17.50 -6.81
CA PRO A 255 -5.45 18.02 -5.89
C PRO A 255 -5.34 17.17 -4.61
N VAL A 256 -4.09 17.00 -4.13
CA VAL A 256 -3.78 16.19 -2.95
C VAL A 256 -3.13 17.09 -1.89
N LEU A 257 -3.72 17.08 -0.70
CA LEU A 257 -3.10 17.63 0.50
C LEU A 257 -2.54 16.47 1.33
N TYR A 258 -1.26 16.48 1.62
CA TYR A 258 -0.63 15.38 2.32
C TYR A 258 0.27 15.85 3.45
N SER A 259 0.46 15.01 4.47
CA SER A 259 1.37 15.30 5.55
C SER A 259 2.80 15.44 5.02
N ASN A 260 3.42 16.56 5.29
CA ASN A 260 4.87 16.71 5.10
C ASN A 260 5.58 15.64 5.94
N PRO A 261 6.72 15.09 5.48
CA PRO A 261 7.51 14.19 6.30
C PRO A 261 7.72 14.77 7.68
N MET A 262 7.26 14.03 8.69
CA MET A 262 7.27 14.53 10.05
C MET A 262 8.71 14.63 10.53
N ALA A 263 9.06 15.76 11.12
CA ALA A 263 10.34 15.94 11.78
C ALA A 263 10.56 14.80 12.77
N LYS A 264 11.79 14.30 12.85
CA LYS A 264 12.22 13.24 13.78
C LYS A 264 11.85 13.54 15.25
N ASP A 265 11.62 14.79 15.54
CA ASP A 265 11.39 15.35 16.88
C ASP A 265 9.92 15.45 17.25
N ASN A 266 9.01 14.90 16.48
CA ASN A 266 7.60 14.89 16.84
C ASN A 266 7.34 13.95 18.04
N PRO A 267 6.96 14.48 19.22
CA PRO A 267 6.77 13.69 20.43
C PRO A 267 5.64 12.66 20.32
N ASN A 268 4.73 12.81 19.33
CA ASN A 268 3.66 11.86 19.06
C ASN A 268 4.06 10.83 17.98
N ASN A 269 5.23 10.97 17.38
CA ASN A 269 5.77 9.96 16.48
C ASN A 269 6.43 8.84 17.28
N THR A 270 5.62 7.93 17.78
CA THR A 270 6.09 6.73 18.49
C THR A 270 6.84 5.75 17.57
N ARG A 271 6.91 6.04 16.28
CA ARG A 271 7.66 5.27 15.29
C ARG A 271 8.82 6.11 14.79
N PRO A 272 10.07 5.83 15.19
CA PRO A 272 11.26 6.61 14.82
C PRO A 272 11.51 6.72 13.31
N SER A 273 10.78 5.99 12.52
CA SER A 273 10.96 5.83 11.08
C SER A 273 9.68 5.95 10.25
N GLY A 274 8.57 6.37 10.86
CA GLY A 274 7.30 6.53 10.12
C GLY A 274 7.25 7.89 9.44
N THR A 275 7.47 7.95 8.13
CA THR A 275 7.45 9.19 7.35
C THR A 275 6.63 9.06 6.08
N THR A 276 6.38 10.17 5.42
CA THR A 276 5.77 10.24 4.09
C THR A 276 6.81 10.50 2.99
N GLU A 277 8.11 10.34 3.29
CA GLU A 277 9.21 10.59 2.35
C GLU A 277 9.10 9.75 1.08
N GLY A 278 8.66 8.49 1.20
CA GLY A 278 8.47 7.63 0.04
C GLY A 278 7.37 8.12 -0.92
N MET A 279 6.40 8.88 -0.42
CA MET A 279 5.39 9.56 -1.23
C MET A 279 5.93 10.90 -1.75
N LYS A 280 6.60 11.68 -0.91
CA LYS A 280 7.19 12.96 -1.28
C LYS A 280 8.24 12.84 -2.38
N GLU A 281 9.00 11.72 -2.44
CA GLU A 281 10.04 11.54 -3.47
C GLU A 281 9.51 11.65 -4.90
N TRP A 282 8.24 11.29 -5.13
CA TRP A 282 7.65 11.35 -6.46
C TRP A 282 6.64 12.51 -6.63
N ILE A 283 5.97 12.94 -5.56
CA ILE A 283 5.07 14.11 -5.64
C ILE A 283 5.86 15.40 -5.80
N GLY A 284 7.00 15.53 -5.10
CA GLY A 284 7.79 16.76 -5.09
C GLY A 284 6.96 17.97 -4.65
N ASP A 285 7.10 19.07 -5.37
CA ASP A 285 6.37 20.33 -5.12
C ASP A 285 5.10 20.46 -5.96
N SER A 286 4.68 19.39 -6.63
CA SER A 286 3.49 19.42 -7.49
C SER A 286 2.18 19.55 -6.71
N GLN A 287 2.18 19.16 -5.43
CA GLN A 287 1.02 19.18 -4.54
C GLN A 287 1.39 19.76 -3.16
N TYR A 288 0.44 19.75 -2.23
CA TYR A 288 0.53 20.48 -0.97
C TYR A 288 1.03 19.60 0.17
N ALA A 289 2.29 19.77 0.53
CA ALA A 289 2.90 19.12 1.70
C ALA A 289 2.69 19.99 2.95
N LEU A 290 1.86 19.55 3.89
CA LEU A 290 1.44 20.34 5.05
C LEU A 290 1.88 19.69 6.37
N ASP A 291 2.17 20.50 7.37
CA ASP A 291 2.44 20.01 8.72
C ASP A 291 1.15 19.44 9.34
N TYR A 292 1.19 18.17 9.73
CA TYR A 292 0.03 17.49 10.33
C TYR A 292 -0.58 18.24 11.52
N PHE A 293 0.26 18.91 12.31
CA PHE A 293 -0.17 19.58 13.56
C PHE A 293 -0.63 21.03 13.36
N LYS A 294 -0.47 21.59 12.16
CA LYS A 294 -0.89 22.93 11.82
C LYS A 294 -2.18 22.90 11.03
N ILE A 295 -3.29 22.63 11.73
CA ILE A 295 -4.60 22.48 11.09
C ILE A 295 -4.98 23.72 10.26
N ASP A 296 -4.58 24.92 10.69
CA ASP A 296 -4.91 26.14 9.99
C ASP A 296 -4.27 26.20 8.59
N ASP A 297 -3.07 25.64 8.40
CA ASP A 297 -2.45 25.52 7.07
C ASP A 297 -3.29 24.65 6.12
N TRP A 298 -3.92 23.58 6.63
CA TRP A 298 -4.83 22.73 5.88
C TRP A 298 -6.13 23.46 5.52
N VAL A 299 -6.69 24.22 6.48
CA VAL A 299 -7.88 25.03 6.28
C VAL A 299 -7.63 26.09 5.22
N ASP A 300 -6.52 26.82 5.34
CA ASP A 300 -6.15 27.88 4.40
C ASP A 300 -5.91 27.34 2.99
N THR A 301 -5.26 26.19 2.86
CA THR A 301 -5.04 25.53 1.56
C THR A 301 -6.35 25.09 0.93
N VAL A 302 -7.29 24.54 1.69
CA VAL A 302 -8.61 24.17 1.19
C VAL A 302 -9.37 25.42 0.72
N ASN A 303 -9.30 26.55 1.46
CA ASN A 303 -9.93 27.81 1.06
C ASN A 303 -9.28 28.39 -0.21
N GLN A 304 -7.96 28.32 -0.38
CA GLN A 304 -7.28 28.75 -1.60
C GLN A 304 -7.75 27.93 -2.82
N LEU A 305 -8.04 26.65 -2.64
CA LEU A 305 -8.55 25.77 -3.70
C LEU A 305 -10.04 26.03 -4.07
N ASP A 306 -10.68 27.02 -3.44
CA ASP A 306 -12.00 27.50 -3.91
C ASP A 306 -11.87 28.42 -5.13
N ASP A 307 -10.75 29.11 -5.25
CA ASP A 307 -10.48 29.86 -6.47
C ASP A 307 -10.32 28.91 -7.66
N VAL A 308 -11.11 29.15 -8.71
CA VAL A 308 -11.15 28.27 -9.89
C VAL A 308 -9.81 28.19 -10.61
N ASN A 309 -9.04 29.26 -10.61
CA ASN A 309 -7.73 29.30 -11.29
C ASN A 309 -6.68 28.55 -10.45
N VAL A 310 -6.69 28.74 -9.13
CA VAL A 310 -5.81 28.01 -8.21
C VAL A 310 -6.08 26.51 -8.27
N TYR A 311 -7.37 26.13 -8.28
CA TYR A 311 -7.76 24.74 -8.42
C TYR A 311 -7.34 24.14 -9.77
N ALA A 312 -7.59 24.84 -10.86
CA ALA A 312 -7.21 24.39 -12.20
C ALA A 312 -5.68 24.22 -12.33
N GLU A 313 -4.91 25.12 -11.74
CA GLU A 313 -3.44 25.02 -11.72
C GLU A 313 -2.95 23.84 -10.85
N ALA A 314 -3.55 23.61 -9.69
CA ALA A 314 -3.25 22.45 -8.87
C ALA A 314 -3.59 21.13 -9.58
N SER A 315 -4.73 21.10 -10.27
CA SER A 315 -5.15 19.98 -11.11
C SER A 315 -4.17 19.73 -12.28
N ARG A 316 -3.73 20.79 -12.95
CA ARG A 316 -2.75 20.69 -14.03
C ARG A 316 -1.43 20.10 -13.54
N ARG A 317 -0.89 20.59 -12.41
CA ARG A 317 0.33 20.07 -11.80
C ARG A 317 0.20 18.59 -11.42
N ALA A 318 -0.98 18.17 -10.91
CA ALA A 318 -1.26 16.77 -10.60
C ALA A 318 -1.14 15.87 -11.84
N TYR A 319 -1.78 16.26 -12.93
CA TYR A 319 -1.67 15.55 -14.22
C TYR A 319 -0.23 15.48 -14.71
N GLU A 320 0.44 16.63 -14.80
CA GLU A 320 1.79 16.71 -15.37
C GLU A 320 2.75 15.78 -14.62
N GLN A 321 2.70 15.81 -13.29
CA GLN A 321 3.54 14.97 -12.45
C GLN A 321 3.29 13.47 -12.71
N THR A 322 2.04 13.05 -12.68
CA THR A 322 1.71 11.63 -12.77
C THR A 322 1.87 11.07 -14.19
N TYR A 323 1.54 11.85 -15.21
CA TYR A 323 1.73 11.44 -16.60
C TYR A 323 3.21 11.39 -16.97
N ALA A 324 4.05 12.30 -16.45
CA ALA A 324 5.50 12.27 -16.66
C ALA A 324 6.14 11.00 -16.08
N MET A 325 5.59 10.46 -15.00
CA MET A 325 6.12 9.24 -14.38
C MET A 325 5.93 7.99 -15.22
N ASN A 326 4.90 7.94 -16.07
CA ASN A 326 4.59 6.82 -16.99
C ASN A 326 4.64 5.42 -16.31
N VAL A 327 4.06 5.30 -15.11
CA VAL A 327 4.16 4.08 -14.28
C VAL A 327 3.54 2.83 -14.93
N PHE A 328 2.64 3.01 -15.89
CA PHE A 328 1.98 1.87 -16.56
C PHE A 328 2.91 1.07 -17.47
N THR A 329 4.06 1.63 -17.83
CA THR A 329 5.08 0.91 -18.59
C THR A 329 6.01 0.06 -17.73
N ASP A 330 5.99 0.23 -16.41
CA ASP A 330 6.84 -0.54 -15.47
C ASP A 330 6.58 -2.03 -15.56
N ILE A 331 5.39 -2.43 -15.99
CA ILE A 331 5.06 -3.83 -16.20
C ILE A 331 5.96 -4.51 -17.24
N ASN A 332 6.51 -3.78 -18.20
CA ASN A 332 7.47 -4.33 -19.17
C ASN A 332 8.75 -4.79 -18.48
N ASP A 333 9.23 -3.98 -17.54
CA ASP A 333 10.42 -4.31 -16.74
C ASP A 333 10.13 -5.44 -15.76
N ILE A 334 8.97 -5.42 -15.11
CA ILE A 334 8.52 -6.47 -14.19
C ILE A 334 8.41 -7.82 -14.91
N GLU A 335 7.82 -7.86 -16.12
CA GLU A 335 7.71 -9.07 -16.93
C GLU A 335 9.07 -9.62 -17.31
N ARG A 336 9.96 -8.74 -17.82
CA ARG A 336 11.34 -9.10 -18.18
C ARG A 336 12.07 -9.69 -16.97
N LYS A 337 11.99 -9.04 -15.81
CA LYS A 337 12.60 -9.52 -14.55
C LYS A 337 12.07 -10.89 -14.14
N PHE A 338 10.76 -11.11 -14.19
CA PHE A 338 10.21 -12.44 -13.89
C PHE A 338 10.71 -13.51 -14.87
N GLN A 339 10.86 -13.20 -16.15
CA GLN A 339 11.45 -14.13 -17.13
C GLN A 339 12.92 -14.43 -16.81
N GLU A 340 13.72 -13.40 -16.55
CA GLU A 340 15.13 -13.53 -16.17
C GLU A 340 15.29 -14.38 -14.90
N TYR A 341 14.50 -14.10 -13.85
CA TYR A 341 14.57 -14.84 -12.60
C TYR A 341 14.14 -16.30 -12.76
N SER A 342 13.15 -16.58 -13.60
CA SER A 342 12.71 -17.95 -13.88
C SER A 342 13.79 -18.80 -14.53
N ILE A 343 14.72 -18.19 -15.27
CA ILE A 343 15.85 -18.85 -15.92
C ILE A 343 17.06 -18.88 -14.98
N GLN A 344 17.46 -17.74 -14.47
CA GLN A 344 18.69 -17.58 -13.68
C GLN A 344 18.66 -18.41 -12.40
N PHE A 345 17.52 -18.50 -11.73
CA PHE A 345 17.41 -19.19 -10.46
C PHE A 345 16.87 -20.62 -10.58
N ALA A 346 16.39 -21.03 -11.77
CA ALA A 346 16.01 -22.42 -12.01
C ALA A 346 17.23 -23.36 -11.99
N VAL A 347 18.41 -22.85 -12.30
CA VAL A 347 19.68 -23.60 -12.37
C VAL A 347 20.43 -23.61 -11.04
N SER A 348 20.09 -22.74 -10.11
CA SER A 348 20.75 -22.63 -8.80
C SER A 348 20.12 -23.63 -7.81
N THR A 349 20.51 -24.89 -7.91
CA THR A 349 19.91 -26.00 -7.16
C THR A 349 20.32 -26.10 -5.67
N GLU A 350 21.14 -25.19 -5.17
CA GLU A 350 21.53 -25.20 -3.75
C GLU A 350 21.17 -23.89 -3.07
N LYS A 351 19.92 -23.77 -2.64
CA LYS A 351 19.61 -22.85 -1.55
C LYS A 351 20.24 -23.43 -0.28
N PRO A 352 20.92 -22.64 0.54
CA PRO A 352 21.49 -23.13 1.77
C PRO A 352 20.40 -23.85 2.58
N LYS A 353 20.63 -25.12 2.92
CA LYS A 353 19.75 -25.85 3.83
C LYS A 353 19.73 -25.08 5.14
N MET A 354 18.62 -24.47 5.46
CA MET A 354 18.42 -23.81 6.75
C MET A 354 18.69 -24.84 7.84
N GLY A 355 19.48 -24.44 8.84
CA GLY A 355 19.78 -25.24 10.02
C GLY A 355 18.50 -25.88 10.55
N GLY A 356 18.59 -27.14 10.95
CA GLY A 356 17.50 -28.04 11.26
C GLY A 356 16.40 -27.46 12.17
N PRO A 357 15.32 -28.17 12.41
CA PRO A 357 14.07 -27.70 13.03
C PRO A 357 14.21 -27.11 14.44
N ASN A 358 15.40 -27.07 14.98
CA ASN A 358 15.73 -26.63 16.34
C ASN A 358 16.38 -25.25 16.46
N ALA A 359 16.48 -24.44 15.39
CA ALA A 359 16.84 -23.04 15.59
C ALA A 359 15.72 -22.36 16.38
N PRO A 360 16.02 -21.77 17.56
CA PRO A 360 15.00 -21.25 18.44
C PRO A 360 14.22 -20.14 17.74
N TYR A 361 13.05 -20.46 17.26
CA TYR A 361 12.06 -19.49 16.80
C TYR A 361 11.41 -18.92 18.06
N THR A 362 11.83 -17.76 18.47
CA THR A 362 11.07 -16.96 19.43
C THR A 362 9.91 -16.31 18.65
N PRO A 363 8.66 -16.69 18.90
CA PRO A 363 7.52 -16.08 18.25
C PRO A 363 7.25 -14.73 18.90
N GLN A 364 8.01 -13.71 18.52
CA GLN A 364 7.70 -12.33 18.87
C GLN A 364 7.11 -11.67 17.63
N MET A 365 5.85 -11.90 17.44
CA MET A 365 4.79 -11.00 17.01
C MET A 365 3.55 -11.86 16.73
N ARG A 366 2.83 -12.20 17.78
CA ARG A 366 1.40 -12.30 17.64
C ARG A 366 0.91 -10.88 17.36
N PHE A 367 0.53 -10.59 16.12
CA PHE A 367 -0.52 -9.63 15.88
C PHE A 367 -1.76 -10.27 16.55
N VAL A 368 -1.96 -9.94 17.81
CA VAL A 368 -3.22 -10.20 18.47
C VAL A 368 -4.15 -9.17 17.85
N PRO A 369 -5.09 -9.57 16.99
CA PRO A 369 -6.18 -8.64 16.67
C PRO A 369 -6.78 -8.27 18.03
N PRO A 370 -7.10 -7.00 18.30
CA PRO A 370 -7.72 -6.60 19.55
C PRO A 370 -8.90 -7.55 19.78
N SER A 371 -8.88 -8.25 20.92
CA SER A 371 -9.94 -9.15 21.32
C SER A 371 -11.26 -8.38 21.19
N ARG A 372 -12.26 -8.99 20.60
CA ARG A 372 -13.62 -8.45 20.59
C ARG A 372 -13.97 -8.13 22.04
N GLY A 373 -13.94 -6.84 22.42
CA GLY A 373 -14.35 -6.43 23.74
C GLY A 373 -13.53 -5.37 24.48
N SER A 374 -12.36 -4.95 24.04
CA SER A 374 -11.69 -3.80 24.65
C SER A 374 -11.97 -2.51 23.88
N VAL A 375 -13.11 -1.92 24.15
CA VAL A 375 -13.34 -0.50 23.94
C VAL A 375 -12.40 0.21 24.92
N MET A 376 -11.27 0.75 24.44
CA MET A 376 -10.52 1.69 25.27
C MET A 376 -11.45 2.88 25.53
N PRO A 377 -11.71 3.26 26.77
CA PRO A 377 -12.49 4.43 27.04
C PRO A 377 -11.71 5.64 26.52
N PHE A 378 -12.33 6.37 25.62
CA PHE A 378 -11.88 7.68 25.18
C PHE A 378 -11.88 8.58 26.42
N ARG A 379 -10.73 8.74 27.10
CA ARG A 379 -10.58 9.80 28.10
C ARG A 379 -10.56 11.11 27.32
N GLY A 380 -11.72 11.75 27.27
CA GLY A 380 -11.88 13.10 26.78
C GLY A 380 -10.99 14.04 27.58
N GLY A 381 -9.83 14.36 27.05
CA GLY A 381 -9.06 15.50 27.50
C GLY A 381 -9.86 16.75 27.13
N ARG A 382 -10.48 17.41 28.11
CA ARG A 382 -11.04 18.75 27.95
C ARG A 382 -9.90 19.67 27.59
N PHE A 383 -9.83 20.06 26.32
CA PHE A 383 -9.07 21.24 25.94
C PHE A 383 -9.78 22.46 26.50
N SER A 384 -9.25 23.00 27.57
CA SER A 384 -9.66 24.28 28.11
C SER A 384 -9.12 25.37 27.22
N LEU A 385 -9.98 25.96 26.41
CA LEU A 385 -9.72 27.27 25.79
C LEU A 385 -9.72 28.28 26.91
N LYS A 386 -8.53 28.80 27.29
CA LYS A 386 -8.45 30.08 28.00
C LYS A 386 -8.68 31.17 26.95
N ARG A 387 -9.67 32.03 27.29
CA ARG A 387 -10.01 33.26 26.58
C ARG A 387 -8.82 34.22 26.50
#